data_fec0d48cdfbc2245502887224b193f5b
#
_entry.id   fec0d48cdfbc2245502887224b193f5b
#
_cell.length_a   1.000
_cell.length_b   1.000
_cell.length_c   1.000
_cell.angle_alpha   90.00
_cell.angle_beta   90.00
_cell.angle_gamma   90.00
#
_symmetry.space_group_name_H-M   'P 1'
#
loop_
_entity.id
_entity.type
_entity.pdbx_description
1 polymer ?
#
loop_
_entity_poly.entity_id
_entity_poly.type
_entity_poly.pdbx_seq_one_letter_code
_entity_poly.pdbx_strand_id
1 'polypeptide(L)'
;MANVQENALRGEVIGAGVQRDDLLTGFLLCVTIHRNIYEGRVMVKRTDSIYLALPSDRYTPFSLARKIGAKAILESARFNMGRERYSILMAEEAFHILQDDEGIAFIIDGRRVPFSAETASSNGGEIEKIAPGSTVPHIPDVLDALLYVAEENEMPVKGIPVPASGVGYLSYEFCARCDTIQLAPQKDELKIPESEFVVGHLYIVFDHFTETLHIFALNYIEHQIDLKKAVDNLKKRLSDLDFSYLAPPEDPLPCRTITDLEQSEREYKEKVLALKKEIVAGNIFQAVPSRRLQIENENSAMEIYRRLRSVNPSPYLLYLDFGDRQIIGSSPESLVRVRDGVASIRPIAGTRRRGKNAEEDERLKNELLNDDKEKSEHLMLVDLARNDLGRVCEAGSVEVTRYMDCEFFSHVMHLVSDVQGKVKNGVKQIQVLRSAFPAGTVSGSPKISAIEILSCLEKVKRRFYAGAIGYLQASGDLDFCIALRCALKQDSLWTLQAGGGIVYDSNADREWEETNEKLGALRSSLEPPVDKNSDERIK
;
A
#
# COMPACT_ATOMS: atom_id res chain seq x y z
N MET A 1 28.26 -33.03 11.04
CA MET A 1 27.28 -33.57 10.08
C MET A 1 27.63 -34.99 9.61
N ALA A 2 28.83 -35.29 9.19
CA ALA A 2 29.22 -36.67 8.80
C ALA A 2 29.02 -37.72 9.90
N ASN A 3 29.36 -37.42 11.16
CA ASN A 3 29.19 -38.34 12.30
C ASN A 3 27.72 -38.63 12.69
N VAL A 4 26.78 -37.77 12.37
CA VAL A 4 25.34 -37.98 12.63
C VAL A 4 24.73 -38.95 11.60
N GLN A 5 25.20 -38.90 10.37
CA GLN A 5 24.77 -39.84 9.33
C GLN A 5 25.26 -41.28 9.55
N GLU A 6 26.49 -41.44 10.05
CA GLU A 6 27.04 -42.78 10.32
C GLU A 6 26.34 -43.49 11.49
N ASN A 7 25.94 -42.73 12.52
CA ASN A 7 25.21 -43.29 13.67
C ASN A 7 23.75 -43.65 13.34
N ALA A 8 23.10 -42.89 12.46
CA ALA A 8 21.75 -43.22 11.98
C ALA A 8 21.70 -44.53 11.17
N LEU A 9 22.78 -44.88 10.46
CA LEU A 9 22.89 -46.11 9.69
C LEU A 9 23.20 -47.34 10.53
N ARG A 10 23.73 -47.19 11.75
CA ARG A 10 24.10 -48.32 12.64
C ARG A 10 23.03 -48.70 13.64
N GLY A 11 21.91 -48.02 13.73
CA GLY A 11 20.76 -48.42 14.58
C GLY A 11 21.01 -48.31 16.09
N GLU A 12 22.02 -47.56 16.54
CA GLU A 12 22.28 -47.32 17.97
C GLU A 12 21.34 -46.24 18.54
N VAL A 13 20.40 -46.65 19.35
CA VAL A 13 19.42 -45.80 20.03
C VAL A 13 20.04 -45.26 21.32
N ILE A 14 20.30 -43.96 21.37
CA ILE A 14 20.54 -43.28 22.63
C ILE A 14 19.18 -42.94 23.26
N GLY A 15 18.93 -43.51 24.44
CA GLY A 15 17.64 -43.47 25.11
C GLY A 15 17.21 -42.07 25.54
N ALA A 16 16.12 -41.64 25.00
CA ALA A 16 15.13 -40.69 25.57
C ALA A 16 13.84 -40.87 24.74
N GLY A 17 12.75 -41.16 25.41
CA GLY A 17 11.47 -41.63 24.89
C GLY A 17 10.74 -40.77 23.87
N VAL A 18 11.27 -40.70 22.67
CA VAL A 18 10.61 -40.13 21.50
C VAL A 18 10.19 -41.30 20.61
N GLN A 19 8.94 -41.39 20.24
CA GLN A 19 8.43 -42.45 19.38
C GLN A 19 9.10 -42.40 18.01
N ARG A 20 9.40 -43.56 17.43
CA ARG A 20 10.13 -43.72 16.18
C ARG A 20 9.50 -43.01 14.96
N ASP A 21 8.18 -42.81 15.01
CA ASP A 21 7.41 -42.14 13.95
C ASP A 21 7.61 -40.63 13.92
N ASP A 22 7.80 -39.97 15.07
CA ASP A 22 8.05 -38.53 15.13
C ASP A 22 9.42 -38.13 14.61
N LEU A 23 10.44 -38.98 14.83
CA LEU A 23 11.78 -38.75 14.28
C LEU A 23 11.84 -38.94 12.75
N LEU A 24 11.12 -39.94 12.22
CA LEU A 24 11.01 -40.15 10.79
C LEU A 24 10.26 -39.06 10.08
N THR A 25 9.18 -38.56 10.68
CA THR A 25 8.37 -37.46 10.13
C THR A 25 9.17 -36.15 10.14
N GLY A 26 9.84 -35.82 11.24
CA GLY A 26 10.73 -34.65 11.33
C GLY A 26 11.93 -34.72 10.36
N PHE A 27 12.50 -35.90 10.20
CA PHE A 27 13.63 -36.11 9.26
C PHE A 27 13.17 -36.05 7.79
N LEU A 28 12.00 -36.62 7.45
CA LEU A 28 11.42 -36.54 6.12
C LEU A 28 11.04 -35.07 5.79
N LEU A 29 10.47 -34.33 6.75
CA LEU A 29 10.14 -32.91 6.57
C LEU A 29 11.41 -32.08 6.33
N CYS A 30 12.47 -32.30 7.13
CA CYS A 30 13.74 -31.60 7.00
C CYS A 30 14.45 -31.94 5.67
N VAL A 31 14.39 -33.21 5.21
CA VAL A 31 14.94 -33.64 3.92
C VAL A 31 14.11 -33.10 2.76
N THR A 32 12.78 -33.01 2.91
CA THR A 32 11.89 -32.46 1.89
C THR A 32 12.08 -30.94 1.76
N ILE A 33 12.20 -30.23 2.87
CA ILE A 33 12.52 -28.79 2.89
C ILE A 33 13.89 -28.55 2.21
N HIS A 34 14.94 -29.29 2.58
CA HIS A 34 16.26 -29.16 1.95
C HIS A 34 16.23 -29.50 0.45
N ARG A 35 15.46 -30.52 0.04
CA ARG A 35 15.34 -30.91 -1.36
C ARG A 35 14.60 -29.89 -2.19
N ASN A 36 13.53 -29.29 -1.66
CA ASN A 36 12.75 -28.25 -2.34
C ASN A 36 13.55 -26.95 -2.50
N ILE A 37 14.38 -26.57 -1.52
CA ILE A 37 15.31 -25.43 -1.65
C ILE A 37 16.36 -25.69 -2.73
N TYR A 38 16.85 -26.93 -2.87
CA TYR A 38 17.80 -27.30 -3.92
C TYR A 38 17.16 -27.37 -5.32
N GLU A 39 15.86 -27.67 -5.41
CA GLU A 39 15.11 -27.70 -6.68
C GLU A 39 14.50 -26.31 -7.04
N GLY A 40 14.79 -25.24 -6.29
CA GLY A 40 14.32 -23.87 -6.57
C GLY A 40 12.82 -23.68 -6.34
N ARG A 41 12.14 -24.59 -5.65
CA ARG A 41 10.72 -24.48 -5.30
C ARG A 41 10.56 -23.94 -3.89
N VAL A 42 10.07 -22.71 -3.76
CA VAL A 42 9.65 -22.14 -2.47
C VAL A 42 8.23 -22.59 -2.20
N MET A 43 7.98 -23.26 -1.09
CA MET A 43 6.64 -23.65 -0.66
C MET A 43 6.19 -22.78 0.52
N VAL A 44 5.63 -21.62 0.22
CA VAL A 44 5.07 -20.71 1.23
C VAL A 44 3.66 -21.09 1.68
N LYS A 45 3.33 -22.36 1.56
CA LYS A 45 2.03 -22.89 1.97
C LYS A 45 1.90 -22.91 3.48
N ARG A 46 0.72 -22.53 3.98
CA ARG A 46 0.40 -22.62 5.41
C ARG A 46 0.42 -24.06 5.90
N THR A 47 1.12 -24.28 7.02
CA THR A 47 1.21 -25.61 7.66
C THR A 47 0.28 -25.72 8.86
N ASP A 48 0.19 -24.65 9.65
CA ASP A 48 -0.55 -24.62 10.90
C ASP A 48 -1.12 -23.23 11.16
N SER A 49 -2.17 -23.14 11.94
CA SER A 49 -2.79 -21.88 12.32
C SER A 49 -3.52 -21.95 13.65
N ILE A 50 -3.49 -20.83 14.38
CA ILE A 50 -4.33 -20.61 15.55
C ILE A 50 -5.20 -19.39 15.30
N TYR A 51 -6.51 -19.52 15.54
CA TYR A 51 -7.44 -18.40 15.52
C TYR A 51 -8.10 -18.24 16.89
N LEU A 52 -8.26 -16.97 17.30
CA LEU A 52 -9.09 -16.61 18.46
C LEU A 52 -9.74 -15.25 18.25
N ALA A 53 -10.86 -15.08 18.97
CA ALA A 53 -11.59 -13.84 19.04
C ALA A 53 -11.64 -13.36 20.50
N LEU A 54 -11.34 -12.07 20.73
CA LEU A 54 -11.33 -11.43 22.05
C LEU A 54 -12.10 -10.10 21.98
N PRO A 55 -12.62 -9.57 23.09
CA PRO A 55 -13.18 -8.21 23.11
C PRO A 55 -12.13 -7.15 22.78
N SER A 56 -12.53 -6.12 22.03
CA SER A 56 -11.63 -5.01 21.62
C SER A 56 -11.80 -3.73 22.44
N ASP A 57 -12.69 -3.71 23.41
CA ASP A 57 -13.13 -2.55 24.19
C ASP A 57 -12.02 -1.77 24.93
N ARG A 58 -10.85 -2.41 25.11
CA ARG A 58 -9.72 -1.85 25.86
C ARG A 58 -8.68 -1.11 25.03
N TYR A 59 -8.69 -1.30 23.70
CA TYR A 59 -7.63 -0.83 22.83
C TYR A 59 -8.17 -0.09 21.61
N THR A 60 -7.42 0.93 21.19
CA THR A 60 -7.51 1.42 19.82
C THR A 60 -6.47 0.70 18.95
N PRO A 61 -6.64 0.59 17.64
CA PRO A 61 -5.63 -0.02 16.77
C PRO A 61 -4.25 0.58 16.96
N PHE A 62 -4.14 1.90 17.01
CA PHE A 62 -2.85 2.58 17.22
C PHE A 62 -2.24 2.29 18.60
N SER A 63 -3.03 2.35 19.69
CA SER A 63 -2.50 2.09 21.03
C SER A 63 -1.98 0.67 21.17
N LEU A 64 -2.70 -0.30 20.58
CA LEU A 64 -2.26 -1.68 20.56
C LEU A 64 -1.03 -1.87 19.70
N ALA A 65 -1.01 -1.30 18.48
CA ALA A 65 0.14 -1.38 17.58
C ALA A 65 1.43 -0.88 18.24
N ARG A 66 1.36 0.26 18.93
CA ARG A 66 2.48 0.81 19.69
C ARG A 66 2.92 -0.11 20.83
N LYS A 67 1.95 -0.67 21.56
CA LYS A 67 2.23 -1.60 22.69
C LYS A 67 2.95 -2.86 22.23
N ILE A 68 2.55 -3.43 21.09
CA ILE A 68 3.12 -4.69 20.58
C ILE A 68 4.29 -4.48 19.60
N GLY A 69 4.61 -3.24 19.22
CA GLY A 69 5.63 -2.97 18.21
C GLY A 69 5.22 -3.52 16.85
N ALA A 70 3.98 -3.21 16.39
CA ALA A 70 3.45 -3.75 15.16
C ALA A 70 4.29 -3.35 13.94
N LYS A 71 4.48 -4.28 13.01
CA LYS A 71 5.18 -4.12 11.73
C LYS A 71 4.33 -3.45 10.67
N ALA A 72 3.00 -3.61 10.76
CA ALA A 72 2.08 -2.90 9.88
C ALA A 72 0.83 -2.47 10.63
N ILE A 73 0.29 -1.32 10.21
CA ILE A 73 -0.99 -0.77 10.65
C ILE A 73 -1.74 -0.33 9.39
N LEU A 74 -2.95 -0.84 9.21
CA LEU A 74 -3.90 -0.37 8.22
C LEU A 74 -5.18 0.05 8.95
N GLU A 75 -5.49 1.33 8.89
CA GLU A 75 -6.69 1.92 9.50
C GLU A 75 -7.45 2.74 8.46
N SER A 76 -8.73 3.00 8.73
CA SER A 76 -9.53 3.93 7.95
C SER A 76 -10.21 4.94 8.88
N ALA A 77 -10.22 6.20 8.45
CA ALA A 77 -10.96 7.26 9.13
C ALA A 77 -11.69 8.12 8.09
N ARG A 78 -13.02 8.23 8.23
CA ARG A 78 -13.84 9.13 7.41
C ARG A 78 -14.50 10.18 8.30
N PHE A 79 -14.43 11.44 7.89
CA PHE A 79 -14.84 12.58 8.70
C PHE A 79 -16.29 12.49 9.23
N ASN A 80 -17.24 12.09 8.38
CA ASN A 80 -18.65 12.01 8.75
C ASN A 80 -19.18 10.59 9.01
N MET A 81 -18.38 9.57 8.77
CA MET A 81 -18.79 8.16 8.87
C MET A 81 -18.01 7.37 9.94
N GLY A 82 -17.07 8.03 10.63
CA GLY A 82 -16.21 7.40 11.61
C GLY A 82 -15.16 6.49 10.96
N ARG A 83 -14.88 5.36 11.62
CA ARG A 83 -13.98 4.32 11.10
C ARG A 83 -14.74 3.38 10.17
N GLU A 84 -14.06 2.83 9.16
CA GLU A 84 -14.56 1.66 8.47
C GLU A 84 -14.60 0.46 9.43
N ARG A 85 -15.26 -0.63 9.01
CA ARG A 85 -15.50 -1.78 9.87
C ARG A 85 -14.24 -2.40 10.44
N TYR A 86 -13.15 -2.44 9.65
CA TYR A 86 -11.95 -3.16 10.03
C TYR A 86 -10.71 -2.26 10.12
N SER A 87 -9.83 -2.59 11.09
CA SER A 87 -8.44 -2.16 11.11
C SER A 87 -7.55 -3.38 11.26
N ILE A 88 -6.40 -3.40 10.58
CA ILE A 88 -5.51 -4.56 10.52
C ILE A 88 -4.15 -4.19 11.09
N LEU A 89 -3.64 -5.02 11.99
CA LEU A 89 -2.27 -4.93 12.50
C LEU A 89 -1.51 -6.22 12.14
N MET A 90 -0.24 -6.09 11.79
CA MET A 90 0.71 -7.19 11.73
C MET A 90 1.64 -7.09 12.94
N ALA A 91 1.59 -8.06 13.84
CA ALA A 91 2.37 -8.05 15.08
C ALA A 91 3.73 -8.73 14.93
N GLU A 92 3.84 -9.71 14.04
CA GLU A 92 5.06 -10.48 13.80
C GLU A 92 5.16 -10.83 12.33
N GLU A 93 6.33 -10.54 11.73
CA GLU A 93 6.63 -10.85 10.32
C GLU A 93 7.09 -12.29 10.14
N ALA A 94 6.84 -12.87 8.97
CA ALA A 94 7.30 -14.18 8.58
C ALA A 94 8.39 -14.09 7.51
N PHE A 95 8.10 -13.45 6.39
CA PHE A 95 9.02 -13.29 5.27
C PHE A 95 8.58 -12.11 4.39
N HIS A 96 9.49 -11.65 3.51
CA HIS A 96 9.18 -10.63 2.51
C HIS A 96 9.08 -11.25 1.12
N ILE A 97 8.25 -10.63 0.28
CA ILE A 97 8.15 -10.88 -1.15
C ILE A 97 8.58 -9.58 -1.83
N LEU A 98 9.62 -9.62 -2.63
CA LEU A 98 10.11 -8.41 -3.29
C LEU A 98 10.42 -8.63 -4.76
N GLN A 99 10.44 -7.52 -5.48
CA GLN A 99 10.96 -7.44 -6.83
C GLN A 99 11.92 -6.26 -6.93
N ASP A 100 13.09 -6.53 -7.47
CA ASP A 100 14.15 -5.57 -7.72
C ASP A 100 14.85 -5.88 -9.07
N ASP A 101 16.03 -5.31 -9.28
CA ASP A 101 16.82 -5.51 -10.50
C ASP A 101 17.33 -6.96 -10.66
N GLU A 102 17.40 -7.76 -9.56
CA GLU A 102 17.76 -9.17 -9.59
C GLU A 102 16.56 -10.11 -9.84
N GLY A 103 15.35 -9.55 -9.92
CA GLY A 103 14.10 -10.27 -10.15
C GLY A 103 13.25 -10.45 -8.89
N ILE A 104 12.31 -11.41 -8.96
CA ILE A 104 11.38 -11.71 -7.87
C ILE A 104 12.03 -12.65 -6.87
N ALA A 105 11.88 -12.36 -5.58
CA ALA A 105 12.42 -13.23 -4.53
C ALA A 105 11.58 -13.18 -3.26
N PHE A 106 11.68 -14.27 -2.49
CA PHE A 106 11.30 -14.32 -1.09
C PHE A 106 12.53 -14.07 -0.22
N ILE A 107 12.40 -13.23 0.81
CA ILE A 107 13.44 -13.07 1.83
C ILE A 107 12.95 -13.77 3.08
N ILE A 108 13.57 -14.91 3.38
CA ILE A 108 13.22 -15.78 4.50
C ILE A 108 14.45 -15.89 5.40
N ASP A 109 14.36 -15.52 6.67
CA ASP A 109 15.50 -15.46 7.59
C ASP A 109 16.71 -14.68 7.03
N GLY A 110 16.45 -13.59 6.31
CA GLY A 110 17.48 -12.78 5.65
C GLY A 110 18.12 -13.44 4.41
N ARG A 111 17.62 -14.61 3.98
CA ARG A 111 18.10 -15.31 2.77
C ARG A 111 17.20 -14.98 1.59
N ARG A 112 17.83 -14.63 0.45
CA ARG A 112 17.14 -14.44 -0.81
C ARG A 112 16.87 -15.77 -1.51
N VAL A 113 15.60 -16.09 -1.74
CA VAL A 113 15.16 -17.29 -2.47
C VAL A 113 14.40 -16.84 -3.71
N PRO A 114 14.95 -17.03 -4.92
CA PRO A 114 14.31 -16.59 -6.16
C PRO A 114 12.95 -17.28 -6.39
N PHE A 115 11.97 -16.50 -6.88
CA PHE A 115 10.70 -17.05 -7.38
C PHE A 115 10.83 -17.33 -8.88
N SER A 116 10.61 -18.58 -9.32
CA SER A 116 10.67 -18.95 -10.73
C SER A 116 9.27 -19.16 -11.32
N ALA A 117 9.15 -18.92 -12.64
CA ALA A 117 7.93 -19.19 -13.39
C ALA A 117 7.48 -20.67 -13.35
N GLU A 118 8.41 -21.61 -13.19
CA GLU A 118 8.10 -23.03 -13.02
C GLU A 118 7.36 -23.32 -11.72
N THR A 119 7.59 -22.49 -10.69
CA THR A 119 6.85 -22.54 -9.42
C THR A 119 5.40 -22.10 -9.58
N ALA A 120 5.14 -21.14 -10.47
CA ALA A 120 3.80 -20.63 -10.77
C ALA A 120 3.00 -21.55 -11.72
N SER A 121 3.70 -22.41 -12.50
CA SER A 121 3.10 -23.21 -13.59
C SER A 121 2.53 -24.57 -13.15
N SER A 122 2.38 -24.86 -11.86
CA SER A 122 1.81 -26.16 -11.40
C SER A 122 0.39 -26.44 -11.93
N ASN A 123 -0.23 -25.48 -12.62
CA ASN A 123 -1.57 -25.58 -13.23
C ASN A 123 -1.58 -25.48 -14.77
N GLY A 124 -0.54 -25.97 -15.47
CA GLY A 124 -0.58 -26.29 -16.91
C GLY A 124 -1.35 -25.31 -17.81
N GLY A 125 -1.18 -23.99 -17.65
CA GLY A 125 -1.91 -22.98 -18.41
C GLY A 125 -1.09 -22.42 -19.57
N GLU A 126 -1.76 -22.12 -20.68
CA GLU A 126 -1.24 -21.36 -21.83
C GLU A 126 -0.56 -20.08 -21.35
N ILE A 127 0.43 -19.57 -22.10
CA ILE A 127 1.10 -18.28 -21.87
C ILE A 127 0.04 -17.20 -21.64
N GLU A 128 -0.16 -16.83 -20.37
CA GLU A 128 -1.14 -15.80 -20.02
C GLU A 128 -0.72 -14.47 -20.64
N LYS A 129 -1.69 -13.70 -21.08
CA LYS A 129 -1.50 -12.35 -21.60
C LYS A 129 -1.55 -11.37 -20.43
N ILE A 130 -0.78 -10.29 -20.49
CA ILE A 130 -0.69 -9.24 -19.43
C ILE A 130 -2.09 -8.74 -19.00
N ALA A 131 -3.01 -8.63 -19.96
CA ALA A 131 -4.42 -8.30 -19.70
C ALA A 131 -5.32 -8.99 -20.72
N PRO A 132 -6.62 -9.19 -20.42
CA PRO A 132 -7.58 -9.70 -21.38
C PRO A 132 -7.58 -8.84 -22.66
N GLY A 133 -7.27 -9.48 -23.82
CA GLY A 133 -7.14 -8.80 -25.10
C GLY A 133 -5.75 -8.29 -25.48
N SER A 134 -4.76 -8.35 -24.58
CA SER A 134 -3.36 -8.04 -24.90
C SER A 134 -2.74 -9.08 -25.83
N THR A 135 -1.84 -8.65 -26.72
CA THR A 135 -0.99 -9.53 -27.53
C THR A 135 0.38 -9.76 -26.93
N VAL A 136 0.69 -9.08 -25.81
CA VAL A 136 1.99 -9.13 -25.15
C VAL A 136 2.05 -10.36 -24.22
N PRO A 137 3.08 -11.21 -24.34
CA PRO A 137 3.29 -12.32 -23.42
C PRO A 137 3.47 -11.81 -21.98
N HIS A 138 2.87 -12.52 -21.03
CA HIS A 138 3.08 -12.24 -19.62
C HIS A 138 4.48 -12.70 -19.19
N ILE A 139 5.24 -11.79 -18.59
CA ILE A 139 6.49 -12.09 -17.89
C ILE A 139 6.16 -12.09 -16.40
N PRO A 140 6.41 -13.18 -15.66
CA PRO A 140 6.14 -13.25 -14.24
C PRO A 140 6.74 -12.06 -13.48
N ASP A 141 5.98 -11.52 -12.53
CA ASP A 141 6.40 -10.42 -11.65
C ASP A 141 5.88 -10.62 -10.22
N VAL A 142 6.07 -9.62 -9.36
CA VAL A 142 5.69 -9.70 -7.94
C VAL A 142 4.22 -10.03 -7.74
N LEU A 143 3.31 -9.61 -8.62
CA LEU A 143 1.88 -9.91 -8.48
C LEU A 143 1.59 -11.40 -8.62
N ASP A 144 2.35 -12.12 -9.44
CA ASP A 144 2.21 -13.58 -9.56
C ASP A 144 2.68 -14.28 -8.29
N ALA A 145 3.76 -13.80 -7.67
CA ALA A 145 4.21 -14.31 -6.38
C ALA A 145 3.18 -14.00 -5.26
N LEU A 146 2.58 -12.81 -5.24
CA LEU A 146 1.53 -12.47 -4.30
C LEU A 146 0.28 -13.34 -4.48
N LEU A 147 -0.12 -13.57 -5.73
CA LEU A 147 -1.25 -14.45 -6.05
C LEU A 147 -0.98 -15.88 -5.59
N TYR A 148 0.21 -16.42 -5.90
CA TYR A 148 0.63 -17.75 -5.45
C TYR A 148 0.54 -17.87 -3.92
N VAL A 149 1.10 -16.91 -3.18
CA VAL A 149 1.04 -16.92 -1.71
C VAL A 149 -0.40 -16.80 -1.21
N ALA A 150 -1.23 -15.96 -1.83
CA ALA A 150 -2.63 -15.80 -1.41
C ALA A 150 -3.44 -17.08 -1.64
N GLU A 151 -3.31 -17.74 -2.80
CA GLU A 151 -4.03 -18.96 -3.15
C GLU A 151 -3.63 -20.17 -2.27
N GLU A 152 -2.34 -20.27 -1.85
CA GLU A 152 -1.86 -21.33 -0.97
C GLU A 152 -2.22 -21.11 0.52
N ASN A 153 -2.74 -19.92 0.89
CA ASN A 153 -2.95 -19.53 2.28
C ASN A 153 -4.40 -19.15 2.61
N GLU A 154 -5.35 -20.05 2.31
CA GLU A 154 -6.75 -19.86 2.71
C GLU A 154 -6.87 -19.65 4.23
N MET A 155 -7.62 -18.62 4.67
CA MET A 155 -7.75 -18.27 6.07
C MET A 155 -8.71 -19.21 6.82
N PRO A 156 -8.44 -19.50 8.11
CA PRO A 156 -9.28 -20.41 8.91
C PRO A 156 -10.70 -19.88 9.15
N VAL A 157 -10.90 -18.57 9.00
CA VAL A 157 -12.22 -17.91 9.15
C VAL A 157 -12.47 -17.02 7.96
N LYS A 158 -13.63 -17.17 7.32
CA LYS A 158 -14.07 -16.36 6.18
C LYS A 158 -14.71 -15.05 6.62
N GLY A 159 -14.66 -14.04 5.75
CA GLY A 159 -15.32 -12.74 5.95
C GLY A 159 -14.54 -11.75 6.85
N ILE A 160 -13.41 -12.14 7.40
CA ILE A 160 -12.48 -11.25 8.10
C ILE A 160 -11.31 -10.92 7.15
N PRO A 161 -11.00 -9.65 6.89
CA PRO A 161 -9.94 -9.29 5.96
C PRO A 161 -8.56 -9.57 6.58
N VAL A 162 -7.89 -10.59 6.08
CA VAL A 162 -6.50 -10.90 6.46
C VAL A 162 -5.63 -10.81 5.21
N PRO A 163 -4.51 -10.07 5.24
CA PRO A 163 -3.56 -9.99 4.14
C PRO A 163 -2.85 -11.33 3.90
N ALA A 164 -3.44 -12.20 3.09
CA ALA A 164 -2.90 -13.55 2.85
C ALA A 164 -1.55 -13.53 2.14
N SER A 165 -1.33 -12.53 1.27
CA SER A 165 -0.06 -12.29 0.57
C SER A 165 0.82 -11.22 1.23
N GLY A 166 0.51 -10.83 2.47
CA GLY A 166 1.19 -9.73 3.14
C GLY A 166 0.66 -8.36 2.74
N VAL A 167 1.28 -7.34 3.32
CA VAL A 167 1.00 -5.92 3.08
C VAL A 167 2.25 -5.25 2.53
N GLY A 168 2.11 -4.41 1.52
CA GLY A 168 3.27 -3.75 0.93
C GLY A 168 2.92 -2.72 -0.15
N TYR A 169 3.90 -2.44 -1.00
CA TYR A 169 3.79 -1.44 -2.04
C TYR A 169 4.25 -1.94 -3.41
N LEU A 170 3.66 -1.36 -4.45
CA LEU A 170 4.13 -1.36 -5.83
C LEU A 170 4.67 0.03 -6.15
N SER A 171 5.87 0.14 -6.70
CA SER A 171 6.40 1.41 -7.21
C SER A 171 5.62 1.91 -8.42
N TYR A 172 5.65 3.22 -8.68
CA TYR A 172 5.04 3.81 -9.86
C TYR A 172 5.55 3.17 -11.17
N GLU A 173 6.85 2.88 -11.24
CA GLU A 173 7.50 2.27 -12.40
C GLU A 173 6.99 0.87 -12.74
N PHE A 174 6.30 0.20 -11.81
CA PHE A 174 5.62 -1.07 -12.06
C PHE A 174 4.58 -0.96 -13.19
N CYS A 175 4.15 0.27 -13.54
CA CYS A 175 3.26 0.52 -14.68
C CYS A 175 3.77 -0.06 -16.00
N ALA A 176 5.09 -0.12 -16.20
CA ALA A 176 5.70 -0.74 -17.38
C ALA A 176 5.47 -2.26 -17.47
N ARG A 177 5.01 -2.91 -16.38
CA ARG A 177 4.63 -4.32 -16.34
C ARG A 177 3.11 -4.51 -16.50
N CYS A 178 2.34 -3.43 -16.41
CA CYS A 178 0.88 -3.48 -16.50
C CYS A 178 0.34 -3.22 -17.90
N ASP A 179 1.10 -2.50 -18.72
CA ASP A 179 0.73 -2.15 -20.09
C ASP A 179 1.99 -1.95 -20.98
N THR A 180 1.78 -1.68 -22.29
CA THR A 180 2.86 -1.39 -23.25
C THR A 180 3.43 0.01 -23.06
N ILE A 181 3.97 0.31 -21.87
CA ILE A 181 4.52 1.61 -21.50
C ILE A 181 6.03 1.56 -21.59
N GLN A 182 6.65 2.55 -22.27
CA GLN A 182 8.08 2.70 -22.39
C GLN A 182 8.57 3.85 -21.51
N LEU A 183 9.18 3.51 -20.39
CA LEU A 183 9.76 4.50 -19.50
C LEU A 183 11.15 4.93 -19.98
N ALA A 184 11.39 6.23 -20.02
CA ALA A 184 12.72 6.78 -20.25
C ALA A 184 13.67 6.37 -19.11
N PRO A 185 15.00 6.27 -19.36
CA PRO A 185 15.97 6.01 -18.30
C PRO A 185 15.94 7.11 -17.21
N GLN A 186 15.74 6.70 -15.98
CA GLN A 186 15.66 7.57 -14.81
C GLN A 186 16.63 7.11 -13.72
N LYS A 187 17.19 8.09 -12.98
CA LYS A 187 18.05 7.80 -11.83
C LYS A 187 17.23 7.27 -10.66
N ASP A 188 17.68 6.18 -10.08
CA ASP A 188 17.12 5.68 -8.81
C ASP A 188 17.87 6.27 -7.62
N GLU A 189 17.26 7.25 -6.96
CA GLU A 189 17.86 7.91 -5.79
C GLU A 189 17.49 7.24 -4.47
N LEU A 190 16.32 6.60 -4.39
CA LEU A 190 15.84 6.00 -3.15
C LEU A 190 16.43 4.62 -2.89
N LYS A 191 16.86 3.92 -3.96
CA LYS A 191 17.47 2.58 -3.89
C LYS A 191 16.65 1.58 -3.07
N ILE A 192 15.33 1.66 -3.20
CA ILE A 192 14.41 0.70 -2.60
C ILE A 192 13.96 -0.31 -3.68
N PRO A 193 13.48 -1.51 -3.32
CA PRO A 193 12.92 -2.45 -4.28
C PRO A 193 11.82 -1.81 -5.14
N GLU A 194 11.63 -2.31 -6.37
CA GLU A 194 10.50 -1.89 -7.22
C GLU A 194 9.18 -2.19 -6.53
N SER A 195 9.11 -3.30 -5.82
CA SER A 195 7.94 -3.69 -5.03
C SER A 195 8.36 -4.53 -3.85
N GLU A 196 7.66 -4.39 -2.72
CA GLU A 196 7.93 -5.19 -1.53
C GLU A 196 6.69 -5.35 -0.67
N PHE A 197 6.46 -6.59 -0.22
CA PHE A 197 5.35 -6.98 0.65
C PHE A 197 5.89 -7.80 1.82
N VAL A 198 5.40 -7.51 3.02
CA VAL A 198 5.72 -8.25 4.24
C VAL A 198 4.57 -9.19 4.57
N VAL A 199 4.84 -10.48 4.67
CA VAL A 199 3.90 -11.51 5.11
C VAL A 199 4.08 -11.73 6.61
N GLY A 200 2.98 -11.86 7.35
CA GLY A 200 3.02 -11.96 8.81
C GLY A 200 2.75 -13.36 9.33
N HIS A 201 3.36 -13.69 10.46
CA HIS A 201 2.95 -14.81 11.31
C HIS A 201 1.74 -14.47 12.16
N LEU A 202 1.65 -13.21 12.64
CA LEU A 202 0.65 -12.80 13.61
C LEU A 202 -0.09 -11.55 13.13
N TYR A 203 -1.39 -11.72 12.84
CA TYR A 203 -2.29 -10.64 12.47
C TYR A 203 -3.35 -10.41 13.56
N ILE A 204 -3.72 -9.15 13.76
CA ILE A 204 -4.81 -8.73 14.63
C ILE A 204 -5.75 -7.86 13.79
N VAL A 205 -6.99 -8.29 13.63
CA VAL A 205 -8.02 -7.55 12.91
C VAL A 205 -9.07 -7.05 13.90
N PHE A 206 -9.21 -5.74 13.99
CA PHE A 206 -10.29 -5.10 14.73
C PHE A 206 -11.56 -5.12 13.89
N ASP A 207 -12.62 -5.72 14.38
CA ASP A 207 -13.97 -5.49 13.88
C ASP A 207 -14.64 -4.44 14.78
N HIS A 208 -14.71 -3.20 14.29
CA HIS A 208 -15.28 -2.07 15.04
C HIS A 208 -16.80 -2.16 15.22
N PHE A 209 -17.50 -3.00 14.43
CA PHE A 209 -18.96 -3.15 14.58
C PHE A 209 -19.31 -4.12 15.67
N THR A 210 -18.53 -5.19 15.81
CA THR A 210 -18.77 -6.22 16.82
C THR A 210 -17.90 -6.04 18.06
N GLU A 211 -17.05 -5.01 18.08
CA GLU A 211 -16.07 -4.75 19.14
C GLU A 211 -15.21 -5.99 19.44
N THR A 212 -14.73 -6.64 18.38
CA THR A 212 -13.98 -7.89 18.46
C THR A 212 -12.58 -7.74 17.87
N LEU A 213 -11.59 -8.31 18.58
CA LEU A 213 -10.25 -8.56 18.05
C LEU A 213 -10.21 -9.99 17.49
N HIS A 214 -9.98 -10.11 16.19
CA HIS A 214 -9.70 -11.38 15.54
C HIS A 214 -8.19 -11.56 15.44
N ILE A 215 -7.65 -12.59 16.07
CA ILE A 215 -6.22 -12.88 16.11
C ILE A 215 -5.96 -14.12 15.27
N PHE A 216 -5.07 -14.01 14.31
CA PHE A 216 -4.63 -15.07 13.41
C PHE A 216 -3.14 -15.28 13.63
N ALA A 217 -2.74 -16.48 14.03
CA ALA A 217 -1.36 -16.91 14.07
C ALA A 217 -1.15 -18.00 13.00
N LEU A 218 -0.18 -17.82 12.13
CA LEU A 218 0.01 -18.58 10.90
C LEU A 218 1.46 -19.07 10.79
N ASN A 219 1.66 -20.34 10.43
CA ASN A 219 2.95 -20.90 10.06
C ASN A 219 2.97 -21.28 8.58
N TYR A 220 4.14 -21.24 8.01
CA TYR A 220 4.43 -21.56 6.62
C TYR A 220 5.49 -22.66 6.54
N ILE A 221 5.55 -23.43 5.43
CA ILE A 221 6.51 -24.53 5.30
C ILE A 221 7.94 -24.04 5.50
N GLU A 222 8.31 -22.92 4.87
CA GLU A 222 9.69 -22.42 4.87
C GLU A 222 10.05 -21.62 6.12
N HIS A 223 9.05 -21.14 6.87
CA HIS A 223 9.28 -20.36 8.08
C HIS A 223 8.26 -20.71 9.16
N GLN A 224 8.73 -21.26 10.28
CA GLN A 224 7.89 -21.74 11.37
C GLN A 224 8.34 -21.15 12.70
N ILE A 225 7.36 -20.76 13.52
CA ILE A 225 7.53 -20.34 14.90
C ILE A 225 6.65 -21.19 15.83
N ASP A 226 6.88 -21.12 17.13
CA ASP A 226 5.96 -21.67 18.11
C ASP A 226 4.72 -20.77 18.22
N LEU A 227 3.67 -21.09 17.43
CA LEU A 227 2.42 -20.32 17.39
C LEU A 227 1.75 -20.22 18.75
N LYS A 228 1.79 -21.29 19.57
CA LYS A 228 1.18 -21.28 20.89
C LYS A 228 1.88 -20.28 21.79
N LYS A 229 3.20 -20.31 21.81
CA LYS A 229 4.03 -19.35 22.59
C LYS A 229 3.82 -17.91 22.10
N ALA A 230 3.76 -17.68 20.78
CA ALA A 230 3.50 -16.36 20.20
C ALA A 230 2.13 -15.82 20.64
N VAL A 231 1.08 -16.63 20.55
CA VAL A 231 -0.28 -16.28 21.00
C VAL A 231 -0.34 -16.06 22.50
N ASP A 232 0.29 -16.91 23.32
CA ASP A 232 0.30 -16.74 24.78
C ASP A 232 1.07 -15.48 25.19
N ASN A 233 2.17 -15.16 24.51
CA ASN A 233 2.89 -13.89 24.70
C ASN A 233 2.01 -12.68 24.33
N LEU A 234 1.28 -12.75 23.20
CA LEU A 234 0.36 -11.68 22.83
C LEU A 234 -0.77 -11.53 23.87
N LYS A 235 -1.40 -12.64 24.31
CA LYS A 235 -2.42 -12.60 25.38
C LYS A 235 -1.89 -11.97 26.67
N LYS A 236 -0.67 -12.31 27.08
CA LYS A 236 -0.01 -11.70 28.24
C LYS A 236 0.13 -10.18 28.06
N ARG A 237 0.60 -9.72 26.90
CA ARG A 237 0.69 -8.28 26.59
C ARG A 237 -0.69 -7.60 26.55
N LEU A 238 -1.73 -8.27 26.05
CA LEU A 238 -3.11 -7.76 26.04
C LEU A 238 -3.71 -7.70 27.45
N SER A 239 -3.39 -8.64 28.34
CA SER A 239 -3.91 -8.66 29.73
C SER A 239 -3.12 -7.72 30.66
N ASP A 240 -1.91 -7.35 30.29
CA ASP A 240 -1.08 -6.41 31.04
C ASP A 240 -1.69 -5.01 30.98
N LEU A 241 -2.12 -4.49 32.14
CA LEU A 241 -2.69 -3.15 32.28
C LEU A 241 -1.64 -2.08 32.54
N ASP A 242 -0.36 -2.39 32.33
CA ASP A 242 0.69 -1.37 32.32
C ASP A 242 0.39 -0.30 31.26
N PHE A 243 0.12 0.92 31.73
CA PHE A 243 -0.19 2.08 30.87
C PHE A 243 1.04 2.73 30.24
N SER A 244 2.19 2.10 30.25
CA SER A 244 3.41 2.59 29.59
C SER A 244 3.20 2.85 28.09
N TYR A 245 2.28 2.12 27.44
CA TYR A 245 1.88 2.38 26.05
C TYR A 245 1.08 3.68 25.86
N LEU A 246 0.61 4.29 26.94
CA LEU A 246 0.04 5.64 26.96
C LEU A 246 1.12 6.71 27.20
N ALA A 247 2.40 6.35 27.09
CA ALA A 247 3.49 7.30 27.21
C ALA A 247 3.21 8.59 26.43
N PRO A 248 3.61 9.75 26.97
CA PRO A 248 3.39 11.02 26.28
C PRO A 248 3.96 10.96 24.84
N PRO A 249 3.50 11.83 23.95
CA PRO A 249 4.12 12.01 22.65
C PRO A 249 5.63 12.21 22.79
N GLU A 250 6.40 11.69 21.82
CA GLU A 250 7.79 12.08 21.70
C GLU A 250 7.87 13.60 21.52
N ASP A 251 8.82 14.25 22.18
CA ASP A 251 9.06 15.66 21.95
C ASP A 251 9.40 15.91 20.48
N PRO A 252 8.88 16.99 19.87
CA PRO A 252 9.24 17.34 18.52
C PRO A 252 10.73 17.62 18.42
N LEU A 253 11.42 16.85 17.58
CA LEU A 253 12.85 17.07 17.33
C LEU A 253 13.02 18.07 16.17
N PRO A 254 14.17 18.80 16.16
CA PRO A 254 14.48 19.70 15.07
C PRO A 254 14.39 18.99 13.71
N CYS A 255 13.89 19.70 12.70
CA CYS A 255 13.90 19.20 11.33
C CYS A 255 14.68 20.16 10.43
N ARG A 256 15.36 19.57 9.44
CA ARG A 256 16.15 20.32 8.47
C ARG A 256 15.73 19.91 7.06
N THR A 257 15.26 20.87 6.27
CA THR A 257 15.01 20.65 4.84
C THR A 257 16.34 20.47 4.12
N ILE A 258 16.50 19.33 3.43
CA ILE A 258 17.70 18.99 2.64
C ILE A 258 17.54 19.46 1.20
N THR A 259 16.33 19.38 0.65
CA THR A 259 16.03 19.81 -0.72
C THR A 259 16.27 21.31 -0.88
N ASP A 260 17.01 21.71 -1.91
CA ASP A 260 17.07 23.10 -2.36
C ASP A 260 15.71 23.50 -2.95
N LEU A 261 14.96 24.31 -2.18
CA LEU A 261 13.59 24.69 -2.55
C LEU A 261 13.54 25.61 -3.77
N GLU A 262 14.52 26.49 -3.95
CA GLU A 262 14.56 27.41 -5.09
C GLU A 262 14.84 26.65 -6.39
N GLN A 263 15.76 25.70 -6.35
CA GLN A 263 16.03 24.82 -7.49
C GLN A 263 14.80 23.94 -7.79
N SER A 264 14.21 23.34 -6.78
CA SER A 264 13.02 22.49 -6.92
C SER A 264 11.84 23.24 -7.53
N GLU A 265 11.63 24.50 -7.14
CA GLU A 265 10.59 25.37 -7.70
C GLU A 265 10.85 25.64 -9.19
N ARG A 266 12.08 26.05 -9.56
CA ARG A 266 12.43 26.30 -10.97
C ARG A 266 12.20 25.04 -11.83
N GLU A 267 12.72 23.89 -11.39
CA GLU A 267 12.60 22.63 -12.13
C GLU A 267 11.14 22.18 -12.27
N TYR A 268 10.31 22.38 -11.22
CA TYR A 268 8.88 22.04 -11.28
C TYR A 268 8.14 22.94 -12.27
N LYS A 269 8.38 24.27 -12.23
CA LYS A 269 7.76 25.22 -13.15
C LYS A 269 8.19 24.96 -14.60
N GLU A 270 9.43 24.56 -14.84
CA GLU A 270 9.90 24.14 -16.17
C GLU A 270 9.13 22.92 -16.68
N LYS A 271 8.87 21.90 -15.84
CA LYS A 271 8.04 20.75 -16.19
C LYS A 271 6.62 21.18 -16.56
N VAL A 272 6.01 22.08 -15.77
CA VAL A 272 4.66 22.62 -16.07
C VAL A 272 4.64 23.25 -17.45
N LEU A 273 5.62 24.11 -17.78
CA LEU A 273 5.69 24.78 -19.07
C LEU A 273 5.95 23.80 -20.24
N ALA A 274 6.74 22.75 -20.02
CA ALA A 274 6.98 21.70 -21.00
C ALA A 274 5.69 20.91 -21.28
N LEU A 275 4.96 20.50 -20.23
CA LEU A 275 3.69 19.78 -20.38
C LEU A 275 2.61 20.61 -21.07
N LYS A 276 2.54 21.90 -20.81
CA LYS A 276 1.62 22.80 -21.55
C LYS A 276 1.91 22.82 -23.07
N LYS A 277 3.16 22.67 -23.49
CA LYS A 277 3.49 22.54 -24.93
C LYS A 277 2.97 21.22 -25.49
N GLU A 278 3.08 20.11 -24.76
CA GLU A 278 2.55 18.81 -25.16
C GLU A 278 1.02 18.82 -25.28
N ILE A 279 0.34 19.53 -24.35
CA ILE A 279 -1.12 19.72 -24.37
C ILE A 279 -1.53 20.55 -25.61
N VAL A 280 -0.84 21.66 -25.90
CA VAL A 280 -1.10 22.50 -27.09
C VAL A 280 -0.84 21.72 -28.39
N ALA A 281 0.17 20.84 -28.39
CA ALA A 281 0.48 19.97 -29.53
C ALA A 281 -0.57 18.85 -29.72
N GLY A 282 -1.47 18.63 -28.74
CA GLY A 282 -2.50 17.60 -28.82
C GLY A 282 -2.04 16.19 -28.43
N ASN A 283 -0.85 16.05 -27.83
CA ASN A 283 -0.29 14.77 -27.42
C ASN A 283 -0.96 14.21 -26.16
N ILE A 284 -1.38 15.10 -25.25
CA ILE A 284 -2.09 14.78 -24.00
C ILE A 284 -3.13 15.85 -23.68
N PHE A 285 -4.11 15.51 -22.85
CA PHE A 285 -5.06 16.47 -22.28
C PHE A 285 -4.62 16.95 -20.90
N GLN A 286 -4.01 16.05 -20.13
CA GLN A 286 -3.55 16.27 -18.78
C GLN A 286 -2.33 15.39 -18.47
N ALA A 287 -1.42 15.89 -17.63
CA ALA A 287 -0.37 15.08 -17.01
C ALA A 287 -0.08 15.59 -15.60
N VAL A 288 0.43 14.71 -14.74
CA VAL A 288 0.67 14.99 -13.31
C VAL A 288 2.17 14.90 -12.99
N PRO A 289 2.94 15.99 -13.24
CA PRO A 289 4.33 16.05 -12.81
C PRO A 289 4.43 16.10 -11.31
N SER A 290 5.53 15.59 -10.77
CA SER A 290 5.78 15.59 -9.34
C SER A 290 7.12 16.23 -8.96
N ARG A 291 7.24 16.55 -7.66
CA ARG A 291 8.49 16.96 -7.04
C ARG A 291 8.68 16.30 -5.70
N ARG A 292 9.94 16.09 -5.34
CA ARG A 292 10.36 15.47 -4.08
C ARG A 292 10.80 16.53 -3.09
N LEU A 293 10.47 16.29 -1.82
CA LEU A 293 10.95 17.08 -0.67
C LEU A 293 11.61 16.12 0.32
N GLN A 294 12.86 16.39 0.67
CA GLN A 294 13.61 15.63 1.65
C GLN A 294 13.86 16.46 2.92
N ILE A 295 13.57 15.86 4.06
CA ILE A 295 13.67 16.47 5.39
C ILE A 295 14.41 15.49 6.30
N GLU A 296 15.37 15.99 7.05
CA GLU A 296 16.06 15.24 8.09
C GLU A 296 15.37 15.48 9.44
N ASN A 297 14.97 14.40 10.10
CA ASN A 297 14.31 14.41 11.41
C ASN A 297 14.46 13.05 12.09
N GLU A 298 14.82 13.03 13.37
CA GLU A 298 15.13 11.83 14.14
C GLU A 298 13.90 11.19 14.84
N ASN A 299 12.72 11.84 14.85
CA ASN A 299 11.54 11.23 15.46
C ASN A 299 11.23 9.87 14.84
N SER A 300 10.69 8.96 15.65
CA SER A 300 10.29 7.64 15.18
C SER A 300 9.18 7.71 14.13
N ALA A 301 9.17 6.77 13.19
CA ALA A 301 8.11 6.71 12.17
C ALA A 301 6.73 6.50 12.81
N MET A 302 6.66 5.77 13.93
CA MET A 302 5.42 5.55 14.68
C MET A 302 4.88 6.84 15.28
N GLU A 303 5.77 7.73 15.77
CA GLU A 303 5.36 9.03 16.33
C GLU A 303 4.89 9.98 15.22
N ILE A 304 5.60 10.05 14.09
CA ILE A 304 5.18 10.87 12.95
C ILE A 304 3.85 10.34 12.37
N TYR A 305 3.66 9.02 12.29
CA TYR A 305 2.37 8.43 11.92
C TYR A 305 1.25 8.86 12.89
N ARG A 306 1.52 8.85 14.19
CA ARG A 306 0.56 9.30 15.21
C ARG A 306 0.11 10.76 14.99
N ARG A 307 1.05 11.64 14.68
CA ARG A 307 0.76 13.05 14.38
C ARG A 307 -0.02 13.18 13.07
N LEU A 308 0.43 12.50 12.01
CA LEU A 308 -0.20 12.53 10.69
C LEU A 308 -1.68 12.11 10.74
N ARG A 309 -1.99 11.00 11.41
CA ARG A 309 -3.37 10.50 11.51
C ARG A 309 -4.32 11.44 12.26
N SER A 310 -3.81 12.32 13.12
CA SER A 310 -4.61 13.34 13.79
C SER A 310 -4.78 14.62 12.97
N VAL A 311 -3.75 15.00 12.20
CA VAL A 311 -3.78 16.20 11.34
C VAL A 311 -4.56 15.94 10.07
N ASN A 312 -4.44 14.75 9.48
CA ASN A 312 -5.04 14.40 8.20
C ASN A 312 -5.71 13.02 8.24
N PRO A 313 -6.86 12.87 8.93
CA PRO A 313 -7.61 11.61 8.87
C PRO A 313 -8.08 11.33 7.44
N SER A 314 -7.83 10.11 6.96
CA SER A 314 -8.08 9.70 5.56
C SER A 314 -8.61 8.27 5.50
N PRO A 315 -9.24 7.87 4.38
CA PRO A 315 -9.73 6.49 4.20
C PRO A 315 -8.65 5.42 4.33
N TYR A 316 -7.40 5.76 4.03
CA TYR A 316 -6.26 4.86 4.13
C TYR A 316 -5.16 5.47 4.99
N LEU A 317 -5.14 5.10 6.25
CA LEU A 317 -4.07 5.42 7.19
C LEU A 317 -3.16 4.21 7.30
N LEU A 318 -1.88 4.37 7.05
CA LEU A 318 -0.95 3.26 6.96
C LEU A 318 0.40 3.54 7.62
N TYR A 319 0.93 2.50 8.24
CA TYR A 319 2.30 2.39 8.72
C TYR A 319 2.84 1.03 8.30
N LEU A 320 3.97 0.99 7.62
CA LEU A 320 4.65 -0.23 7.18
C LEU A 320 6.11 -0.15 7.58
N ASP A 321 6.60 -1.18 8.27
CA ASP A 321 8.00 -1.32 8.70
C ASP A 321 8.64 -2.48 7.96
N PHE A 322 9.63 -2.18 7.11
CA PHE A 322 10.41 -3.14 6.34
C PHE A 322 11.76 -3.45 7.00
N GLY A 323 11.99 -2.99 8.23
CA GLY A 323 13.22 -3.16 8.97
C GLY A 323 14.19 -1.98 8.78
N ASP A 324 14.78 -1.86 7.61
CA ASP A 324 15.72 -0.78 7.25
C ASP A 324 15.04 0.54 6.85
N ARG A 325 13.75 0.52 6.61
CA ARG A 325 12.95 1.67 6.20
C ARG A 325 11.49 1.53 6.63
N GLN A 326 10.80 2.67 6.73
CA GLN A 326 9.38 2.70 7.04
C GLN A 326 8.63 3.58 6.04
N ILE A 327 7.41 3.18 5.68
CA ILE A 327 6.46 3.99 4.92
C ILE A 327 5.29 4.33 5.84
N ILE A 328 4.98 5.62 5.96
CA ILE A 328 3.77 6.09 6.63
C ILE A 328 2.90 6.84 5.63
N GLY A 329 1.60 6.83 5.84
CA GLY A 329 0.73 7.52 4.91
C GLY A 329 -0.68 7.80 5.43
N SER A 330 -1.29 8.78 4.78
CA SER A 330 -2.68 9.18 4.95
C SER A 330 -3.29 9.41 3.58
N SER A 331 -3.46 8.31 2.81
CA SER A 331 -3.96 8.38 1.43
C SER A 331 -5.46 8.62 1.39
N PRO A 332 -5.91 9.62 0.61
CA PRO A 332 -7.32 9.91 0.45
C PRO A 332 -8.02 9.01 -0.57
N GLU A 333 -7.26 8.28 -1.41
CA GLU A 333 -7.79 7.74 -2.65
C GLU A 333 -7.52 6.24 -2.81
N SER A 334 -8.60 5.47 -3.03
CA SER A 334 -8.53 4.06 -3.44
C SER A 334 -8.01 3.97 -4.87
N LEU A 335 -7.06 3.07 -5.11
CA LEU A 335 -6.70 2.70 -6.47
C LEU A 335 -7.77 1.77 -7.07
N VAL A 336 -7.98 0.63 -6.44
CA VAL A 336 -9.00 -0.35 -6.80
C VAL A 336 -9.27 -1.28 -5.62
N ARG A 337 -10.52 -1.66 -5.47
CA ARG A 337 -10.98 -2.66 -4.49
C ARG A 337 -11.74 -3.76 -5.21
N VAL A 338 -11.50 -5.00 -4.83
CA VAL A 338 -12.35 -6.14 -5.20
C VAL A 338 -12.93 -6.72 -3.92
N ARG A 339 -14.25 -6.90 -3.89
CA ARG A 339 -14.95 -7.54 -2.79
C ARG A 339 -16.07 -8.40 -3.33
N ASP A 340 -16.10 -9.67 -2.95
CA ASP A 340 -17.11 -10.65 -3.39
C ASP A 340 -17.28 -10.67 -4.93
N GLY A 341 -16.18 -10.58 -5.68
CA GLY A 341 -16.18 -10.59 -7.14
C GLY A 341 -16.64 -9.29 -7.80
N VAL A 342 -16.85 -8.22 -7.05
CA VAL A 342 -17.16 -6.87 -7.58
C VAL A 342 -15.93 -5.98 -7.45
N ALA A 343 -15.43 -5.50 -8.58
CA ALA A 343 -14.37 -4.51 -8.64
C ALA A 343 -14.95 -3.09 -8.57
N SER A 344 -14.30 -2.20 -7.82
CA SER A 344 -14.72 -0.81 -7.67
C SER A 344 -13.55 0.15 -7.71
N ILE A 345 -13.75 1.31 -8.35
CA ILE A 345 -12.85 2.46 -8.38
C ILE A 345 -13.67 3.67 -7.96
N ARG A 346 -13.04 4.55 -7.18
CA ARG A 346 -13.71 5.74 -6.65
C ARG A 346 -12.98 7.01 -7.10
N PRO A 347 -13.32 7.58 -8.26
CA PRO A 347 -12.81 8.86 -8.71
C PRO A 347 -13.14 9.98 -7.71
N ILE A 348 -12.13 10.77 -7.37
CA ILE A 348 -12.24 11.95 -6.51
C ILE A 348 -11.58 13.11 -7.25
N ALA A 349 -12.33 14.19 -7.50
CA ALA A 349 -11.81 15.41 -8.11
C ALA A 349 -12.56 16.63 -7.58
N GLY A 350 -12.18 17.80 -8.03
CA GLY A 350 -12.76 19.04 -7.56
C GLY A 350 -12.50 19.27 -6.07
N THR A 351 -12.05 20.43 -5.70
CA THR A 351 -11.74 20.73 -4.30
C THR A 351 -12.24 22.11 -3.92
N ARG A 352 -12.96 22.19 -2.82
CA ARG A 352 -13.24 23.45 -2.12
C ARG A 352 -12.89 23.30 -0.64
N ARG A 353 -12.41 24.36 -0.02
CA ARG A 353 -12.21 24.38 1.43
C ARG A 353 -13.56 24.35 2.15
N ARG A 354 -13.56 23.82 3.36
CA ARG A 354 -14.73 23.88 4.24
C ARG A 354 -15.06 25.34 4.59
N GLY A 355 -16.33 25.65 4.65
CA GLY A 355 -16.85 26.91 5.15
C GLY A 355 -16.70 27.05 6.67
N LYS A 356 -16.88 28.26 7.17
CA LYS A 356 -16.83 28.55 8.61
C LYS A 356 -18.06 28.04 9.38
N ASN A 357 -19.13 27.76 8.67
CA ASN A 357 -20.40 27.26 9.19
C ASN A 357 -21.17 26.46 8.12
N ALA A 358 -22.28 25.85 8.50
CA ALA A 358 -23.07 24.98 7.61
C ALA A 358 -23.66 25.74 6.39
N GLU A 359 -24.00 27.01 6.53
CA GLU A 359 -24.54 27.83 5.44
C GLU A 359 -23.46 28.12 4.37
N GLU A 360 -22.25 28.44 4.82
CA GLU A 360 -21.11 28.62 3.92
C GLU A 360 -20.67 27.31 3.26
N ASP A 361 -20.71 26.18 3.98
CA ASP A 361 -20.48 24.85 3.42
C ASP A 361 -21.47 24.55 2.28
N GLU A 362 -22.75 24.79 2.48
CA GLU A 362 -23.76 24.54 1.45
C GLU A 362 -23.60 25.48 0.24
N ARG A 363 -23.21 26.71 0.46
CA ARG A 363 -22.89 27.65 -0.64
C ARG A 363 -21.70 27.16 -1.46
N LEU A 364 -20.59 26.76 -0.80
CA LEU A 364 -19.38 26.28 -1.46
C LEU A 364 -19.61 24.93 -2.16
N LYS A 365 -20.44 24.06 -1.59
CA LYS A 365 -20.90 22.82 -2.24
C LYS A 365 -21.65 23.12 -3.53
N ASN A 366 -22.61 24.05 -3.50
CA ASN A 366 -23.37 24.44 -4.69
C ASN A 366 -22.46 25.10 -5.74
N GLU A 367 -21.49 25.90 -5.33
CA GLU A 367 -20.46 26.44 -6.22
C GLU A 367 -19.67 25.32 -6.91
N LEU A 368 -19.18 24.32 -6.13
CA LEU A 368 -18.43 23.18 -6.66
C LEU A 368 -19.28 22.35 -7.63
N LEU A 369 -20.53 22.06 -7.28
CA LEU A 369 -21.46 21.28 -8.11
C LEU A 369 -21.87 22.00 -9.41
N ASN A 370 -21.70 23.31 -9.51
CA ASN A 370 -22.01 24.10 -10.69
C ASN A 370 -20.77 24.57 -11.47
N ASP A 371 -19.56 24.22 -11.02
CA ASP A 371 -18.32 24.55 -11.72
C ASP A 371 -18.11 23.61 -12.91
N ASP A 372 -18.25 24.14 -14.12
CA ASP A 372 -18.17 23.33 -15.35
C ASP A 372 -16.76 22.77 -15.60
N LYS A 373 -15.71 23.44 -15.14
CA LYS A 373 -14.34 22.95 -15.23
C LYS A 373 -14.16 21.72 -14.34
N GLU A 374 -14.52 21.83 -13.07
CA GLU A 374 -14.40 20.74 -12.09
C GLU A 374 -15.24 19.51 -12.51
N LYS A 375 -16.45 19.74 -13.05
CA LYS A 375 -17.27 18.65 -13.61
C LYS A 375 -16.61 17.97 -14.80
N SER A 376 -16.00 18.73 -15.72
CA SER A 376 -15.36 18.19 -16.91
C SER A 376 -14.14 17.35 -16.54
N GLU A 377 -13.32 17.82 -15.58
CA GLU A 377 -12.19 17.06 -15.04
C GLU A 377 -12.67 15.79 -14.34
N HIS A 378 -13.73 15.89 -13.54
CA HIS A 378 -14.29 14.73 -12.84
C HIS A 378 -14.87 13.68 -13.81
N LEU A 379 -15.58 14.13 -14.85
CA LEU A 379 -16.12 13.23 -15.89
C LEU A 379 -15.01 12.44 -16.58
N MET A 380 -13.87 13.10 -16.88
CA MET A 380 -12.71 12.41 -17.46
C MET A 380 -12.20 11.28 -16.56
N LEU A 381 -12.15 11.48 -15.23
CA LEU A 381 -11.73 10.46 -14.28
C LEU A 381 -12.76 9.32 -14.17
N VAL A 382 -14.06 9.63 -14.23
CA VAL A 382 -15.12 8.60 -14.26
C VAL A 382 -15.01 7.73 -15.52
N ASP A 383 -14.79 8.34 -16.68
CA ASP A 383 -14.61 7.59 -17.93
C ASP A 383 -13.34 6.73 -17.92
N LEU A 384 -12.26 7.23 -17.32
CA LEU A 384 -11.03 6.45 -17.13
C LEU A 384 -11.29 5.23 -16.23
N ALA A 385 -11.98 5.41 -15.10
CA ALA A 385 -12.35 4.30 -14.20
C ALA A 385 -13.26 3.27 -14.90
N ARG A 386 -14.20 3.73 -15.73
CA ARG A 386 -15.05 2.84 -16.56
C ARG A 386 -14.21 2.06 -17.58
N ASN A 387 -13.23 2.69 -18.22
CA ASN A 387 -12.32 2.03 -19.13
C ASN A 387 -11.46 0.98 -18.43
N ASP A 388 -10.87 1.31 -17.30
CA ASP A 388 -10.02 0.42 -16.52
C ASP A 388 -10.81 -0.83 -16.06
N LEU A 389 -12.02 -0.66 -15.53
CA LEU A 389 -12.90 -1.77 -15.16
C LEU A 389 -13.46 -2.53 -16.36
N GLY A 390 -13.74 -1.86 -17.47
CA GLY A 390 -14.27 -2.48 -18.70
C GLY A 390 -13.35 -3.56 -19.29
N ARG A 391 -12.05 -3.48 -19.04
CA ARG A 391 -11.06 -4.48 -19.47
C ARG A 391 -11.26 -5.83 -18.75
N VAL A 392 -11.66 -5.82 -17.48
CA VAL A 392 -11.65 -6.97 -16.57
C VAL A 392 -13.03 -7.39 -16.06
N CYS A 393 -14.05 -6.54 -16.22
CA CYS A 393 -15.42 -6.83 -15.79
C CYS A 393 -16.28 -7.38 -16.92
N GLU A 394 -17.35 -8.11 -16.57
CA GLU A 394 -18.35 -8.64 -17.51
C GLU A 394 -18.93 -7.51 -18.39
N ALA A 395 -19.17 -7.79 -19.66
CA ALA A 395 -19.74 -6.80 -20.58
C ALA A 395 -21.11 -6.33 -20.07
N GLY A 396 -21.29 -5.02 -20.00
CA GLY A 396 -22.53 -4.40 -19.52
C GLY A 396 -22.71 -4.35 -18.00
N SER A 397 -21.73 -4.87 -17.20
CA SER A 397 -21.80 -4.83 -15.74
C SER A 397 -21.17 -3.58 -15.12
N VAL A 398 -20.38 -2.82 -15.91
CA VAL A 398 -19.74 -1.59 -15.41
C VAL A 398 -20.77 -0.47 -15.34
N GLU A 399 -21.01 -0.01 -14.13
CA GLU A 399 -21.99 1.05 -13.85
C GLU A 399 -21.41 2.11 -12.91
N VAL A 400 -21.96 3.32 -13.00
CA VAL A 400 -21.68 4.43 -12.06
C VAL A 400 -22.81 4.44 -11.04
N THR A 401 -22.57 3.86 -9.88
CA THR A 401 -23.58 3.72 -8.81
C THR A 401 -23.83 5.00 -8.04
N ARG A 402 -22.86 5.90 -8.07
CA ARG A 402 -22.93 7.23 -7.51
C ARG A 402 -22.20 8.20 -8.44
N TYR A 403 -22.80 9.33 -8.78
CA TYR A 403 -22.25 10.24 -9.77
C TYR A 403 -22.20 11.68 -9.28
N MET A 404 -20.98 12.24 -9.24
CA MET A 404 -20.72 13.66 -8.91
C MET A 404 -21.34 14.14 -7.61
N ASP A 405 -21.36 13.31 -6.57
CA ASP A 405 -21.79 13.75 -5.25
C ASP A 405 -20.69 14.56 -4.56
N CYS A 406 -21.11 15.56 -3.76
CA CYS A 406 -20.19 16.31 -2.92
C CYS A 406 -20.01 15.64 -1.57
N GLU A 407 -18.80 15.17 -1.27
CA GLU A 407 -18.42 14.65 0.05
C GLU A 407 -17.61 15.67 0.86
N PHE A 408 -17.96 15.76 2.15
CA PHE A 408 -17.26 16.62 3.11
C PHE A 408 -16.17 15.83 3.83
N PHE A 409 -14.96 16.36 3.79
CA PHE A 409 -13.81 15.90 4.56
C PHE A 409 -13.50 16.91 5.68
N SER A 410 -12.45 16.66 6.48
CA SER A 410 -12.12 17.52 7.62
C SER A 410 -11.88 18.99 7.25
N HIS A 411 -11.17 19.24 6.16
CA HIS A 411 -10.74 20.59 5.76
C HIS A 411 -11.20 21.01 4.36
N VAL A 412 -11.68 20.05 3.57
CA VAL A 412 -12.09 20.24 2.18
C VAL A 412 -13.36 19.47 1.87
N MET A 413 -13.99 19.78 0.74
CA MET A 413 -15.03 18.97 0.11
C MET A 413 -14.60 18.62 -1.31
N HIS A 414 -15.02 17.47 -1.79
CA HIS A 414 -14.69 16.96 -3.12
C HIS A 414 -15.91 16.46 -3.88
N LEU A 415 -15.82 16.47 -5.21
CA LEU A 415 -16.72 15.69 -6.06
C LEU A 415 -16.27 14.22 -6.04
N VAL A 416 -17.20 13.31 -5.83
CA VAL A 416 -16.94 11.89 -5.72
C VAL A 416 -17.92 11.11 -6.59
N SER A 417 -17.42 10.09 -7.29
CA SER A 417 -18.24 9.10 -7.97
C SER A 417 -17.80 7.69 -7.58
N ASP A 418 -18.71 6.72 -7.67
CA ASP A 418 -18.41 5.32 -7.45
C ASP A 418 -18.68 4.55 -8.75
N VAL A 419 -17.66 3.90 -9.30
CA VAL A 419 -17.73 3.05 -10.49
C VAL A 419 -17.46 1.63 -10.07
N GLN A 420 -18.34 0.71 -10.43
CA GLN A 420 -18.19 -0.71 -10.09
C GLN A 420 -18.53 -1.61 -11.27
N GLY A 421 -18.04 -2.86 -11.21
CA GLY A 421 -18.35 -3.86 -12.22
C GLY A 421 -18.07 -5.27 -11.69
N LYS A 422 -18.81 -6.25 -12.19
CA LYS A 422 -18.63 -7.65 -11.84
C LYS A 422 -17.42 -8.21 -12.61
N VAL A 423 -16.45 -8.76 -11.90
CA VAL A 423 -15.24 -9.34 -12.48
C VAL A 423 -15.59 -10.54 -13.35
N LYS A 424 -15.03 -10.64 -14.56
CA LYS A 424 -15.24 -11.76 -15.48
C LYS A 424 -14.78 -13.08 -14.86
N ASN A 425 -15.50 -14.15 -15.16
CA ASN A 425 -15.06 -15.50 -14.78
C ASN A 425 -13.66 -15.80 -15.36
N GLY A 426 -12.76 -16.34 -14.54
CA GLY A 426 -11.39 -16.68 -14.92
C GLY A 426 -10.41 -15.48 -14.85
N VAL A 427 -10.87 -14.27 -14.61
CA VAL A 427 -10.00 -13.11 -14.34
C VAL A 427 -9.57 -13.14 -12.88
N LYS A 428 -8.25 -13.18 -12.66
CA LYS A 428 -7.66 -13.15 -11.32
C LYS A 428 -7.63 -11.71 -10.79
N GLN A 429 -7.68 -11.54 -9.45
CA GLN A 429 -7.63 -10.23 -8.80
C GLN A 429 -6.41 -9.39 -9.19
N ILE A 430 -5.25 -9.99 -9.44
CA ILE A 430 -4.06 -9.28 -9.91
C ILE A 430 -4.25 -8.63 -11.27
N GLN A 431 -5.07 -9.21 -12.16
CA GLN A 431 -5.40 -8.61 -13.45
C GLN A 431 -6.31 -7.38 -13.29
N VAL A 432 -7.17 -7.36 -12.26
CA VAL A 432 -7.96 -6.17 -11.90
C VAL A 432 -7.04 -5.06 -11.40
N LEU A 433 -6.06 -5.39 -10.55
CA LEU A 433 -5.07 -4.42 -10.08
C LEU A 433 -4.26 -3.85 -11.27
N ARG A 434 -3.76 -4.71 -12.19
CA ARG A 434 -3.01 -4.26 -13.38
C ARG A 434 -3.84 -3.31 -14.26
N SER A 435 -5.13 -3.57 -14.45
CA SER A 435 -5.98 -2.74 -15.32
C SER A 435 -6.15 -1.32 -14.77
N ALA A 436 -6.17 -1.15 -13.44
CA ALA A 436 -6.31 0.13 -12.77
C ALA A 436 -4.97 0.86 -12.56
N PHE A 437 -3.83 0.16 -12.68
CA PHE A 437 -2.51 0.71 -12.33
C PHE A 437 -1.78 1.31 -13.55
N PRO A 438 -1.11 2.48 -13.39
CA PRO A 438 -1.27 3.40 -12.28
C PRO A 438 -2.57 4.20 -12.41
N ALA A 439 -3.01 4.81 -11.32
CA ALA A 439 -4.21 5.65 -11.37
C ALA A 439 -4.03 6.84 -12.33
N GLY A 440 -5.10 7.21 -13.03
CA GLY A 440 -5.07 8.36 -13.92
C GLY A 440 -4.90 9.68 -13.21
N THR A 441 -5.39 9.78 -11.99
CA THR A 441 -5.25 10.95 -11.11
C THR A 441 -3.81 11.31 -10.74
N VAL A 442 -2.87 10.37 -10.97
CA VAL A 442 -1.44 10.57 -10.71
C VAL A 442 -0.55 10.39 -11.95
N SER A 443 -1.16 10.10 -13.10
CA SER A 443 -0.48 9.96 -14.39
C SER A 443 -0.96 11.01 -15.40
N GLY A 444 -2.13 10.86 -15.94
CA GLY A 444 -2.73 11.79 -16.89
C GLY A 444 -3.59 11.10 -17.94
N SER A 445 -3.97 11.86 -18.96
CA SER A 445 -4.85 11.41 -20.04
C SER A 445 -4.39 11.91 -21.42
N PRO A 446 -4.30 11.06 -22.47
CA PRO A 446 -4.34 9.59 -22.43
C PRO A 446 -3.24 8.99 -21.55
N LYS A 447 -3.57 7.91 -20.81
CA LYS A 447 -2.73 7.36 -19.72
C LYS A 447 -1.30 7.03 -20.19
N ILE A 448 -1.13 6.23 -21.23
CA ILE A 448 0.18 5.78 -21.73
C ILE A 448 1.03 6.96 -22.16
N SER A 449 0.51 7.83 -23.05
CA SER A 449 1.25 9.01 -23.55
C SER A 449 1.68 9.94 -22.41
N ALA A 450 0.81 10.16 -21.41
CA ALA A 450 1.13 11.01 -20.27
C ALA A 450 2.28 10.41 -19.44
N ILE A 451 2.27 9.09 -19.19
CA ILE A 451 3.32 8.39 -18.43
C ILE A 451 4.67 8.46 -19.16
N GLU A 452 4.69 8.22 -20.48
CA GLU A 452 5.91 8.27 -21.28
C GLU A 452 6.51 9.67 -21.31
N ILE A 453 5.69 10.70 -21.54
CA ILE A 453 6.13 12.11 -21.50
C ILE A 453 6.66 12.47 -20.10
N LEU A 454 5.95 12.10 -19.04
CA LEU A 454 6.41 12.35 -17.67
C LEU A 454 7.74 11.67 -17.37
N SER A 455 7.95 10.44 -17.86
CA SER A 455 9.20 9.72 -17.66
C SER A 455 10.41 10.42 -18.31
N CYS A 456 10.20 11.15 -19.41
CA CYS A 456 11.22 11.98 -20.04
C CYS A 456 11.51 13.27 -19.27
N LEU A 457 10.50 13.84 -18.61
CA LEU A 457 10.62 15.12 -17.88
C LEU A 457 11.11 14.94 -16.44
N GLU A 458 10.74 13.84 -15.80
CA GLU A 458 11.17 13.49 -14.45
C GLU A 458 12.48 12.69 -14.51
N LYS A 459 13.60 13.29 -14.13
CA LYS A 459 14.93 12.67 -14.21
C LYS A 459 15.16 11.54 -13.20
N VAL A 460 14.26 11.40 -12.22
CA VAL A 460 14.36 10.44 -11.12
C VAL A 460 13.13 9.56 -11.03
N LYS A 461 13.32 8.29 -10.66
CA LYS A 461 12.22 7.36 -10.41
C LYS A 461 11.37 7.85 -9.25
N ARG A 462 10.05 7.74 -9.38
CA ARG A 462 9.10 8.09 -8.31
C ARG A 462 9.13 7.10 -7.15
N ARG A 463 9.38 5.84 -7.48
CA ARG A 463 9.34 4.71 -6.55
C ARG A 463 7.97 4.59 -5.89
N PHE A 464 7.88 4.57 -4.54
CA PHE A 464 6.62 4.37 -3.83
C PHE A 464 5.55 5.42 -4.14
N TYR A 465 5.96 6.67 -4.42
CA TYR A 465 5.02 7.78 -4.69
C TYR A 465 4.21 7.54 -5.97
N ALA A 466 2.89 7.75 -5.88
CA ALA A 466 1.94 7.49 -6.97
C ALA A 466 1.87 6.01 -7.42
N GLY A 467 2.55 5.12 -6.70
CA GLY A 467 2.37 3.69 -6.79
C GLY A 467 1.12 3.22 -6.04
N ALA A 468 1.09 1.95 -5.64
CA ALA A 468 -0.03 1.38 -4.87
C ALA A 468 0.45 0.80 -3.55
N ILE A 469 -0.38 0.91 -2.49
CA ILE A 469 -0.15 0.26 -1.20
C ILE A 469 -1.41 -0.52 -0.84
N GLY A 470 -1.25 -1.80 -0.44
CA GLY A 470 -2.39 -2.62 -0.12
C GLY A 470 -2.06 -4.10 0.06
N TYR A 471 -3.06 -4.95 -0.15
CA TYR A 471 -2.95 -6.39 0.05
C TYR A 471 -3.97 -7.18 -0.76
N LEU A 472 -3.67 -8.49 -0.96
CA LEU A 472 -4.58 -9.48 -1.49
C LEU A 472 -5.02 -10.43 -0.38
N GLN A 473 -6.27 -10.90 -0.48
CA GLN A 473 -6.82 -11.95 0.39
C GLN A 473 -6.90 -13.28 -0.37
N ALA A 474 -6.90 -14.38 0.37
CA ALA A 474 -7.10 -15.72 -0.20
C ALA A 474 -8.49 -15.92 -0.85
N SER A 475 -9.49 -15.12 -0.44
CA SER A 475 -10.84 -15.12 -1.03
C SER A 475 -10.89 -14.61 -2.48
N GLY A 476 -9.82 -13.98 -2.98
CA GLY A 476 -9.83 -13.24 -4.23
C GLY A 476 -10.17 -11.76 -4.07
N ASP A 477 -10.42 -11.31 -2.85
CA ASP A 477 -10.58 -9.89 -2.55
C ASP A 477 -9.24 -9.17 -2.51
N LEU A 478 -9.23 -7.89 -2.82
CA LEU A 478 -8.09 -7.00 -2.68
C LEU A 478 -8.52 -5.59 -2.27
N ASP A 479 -7.58 -4.87 -1.65
CA ASP A 479 -7.78 -3.47 -1.32
C ASP A 479 -6.44 -2.73 -1.46
N PHE A 480 -6.36 -1.84 -2.44
CA PHE A 480 -5.18 -1.03 -2.73
C PHE A 480 -5.54 0.45 -2.80
N CYS A 481 -4.77 1.28 -2.13
CA CYS A 481 -4.81 2.73 -2.28
C CYS A 481 -3.67 3.24 -3.16
N ILE A 482 -3.82 4.45 -3.68
CA ILE A 482 -2.73 5.16 -4.34
C ILE A 482 -1.79 5.70 -3.26
N ALA A 483 -0.48 5.54 -3.43
CA ALA A 483 0.51 6.04 -2.48
C ALA A 483 0.66 7.56 -2.58
N LEU A 484 -0.35 8.28 -2.11
CA LEU A 484 -0.41 9.73 -2.00
C LEU A 484 -0.35 10.15 -0.53
N ARG A 485 0.20 11.32 -0.24
CA ARG A 485 0.38 11.80 1.14
C ARG A 485 1.05 10.74 2.02
N CYS A 486 2.03 10.07 1.43
CA CYS A 486 2.90 9.11 2.07
C CYS A 486 4.31 9.66 2.20
N ALA A 487 5.04 9.22 3.21
CA ALA A 487 6.44 9.54 3.43
C ALA A 487 7.24 8.25 3.66
N LEU A 488 8.44 8.21 3.08
CA LEU A 488 9.43 7.16 3.30
C LEU A 488 10.47 7.67 4.29
N LYS A 489 10.71 6.90 5.35
CA LYS A 489 11.82 7.12 6.29
C LYS A 489 12.93 6.11 6.01
N GLN A 490 14.15 6.60 5.81
CA GLN A 490 15.39 5.82 5.75
C GLN A 490 16.38 6.47 6.71
N ASP A 491 16.73 5.79 7.77
CA ASP A 491 17.48 6.36 8.90
C ASP A 491 16.81 7.64 9.44
N SER A 492 17.45 8.79 9.38
CA SER A 492 16.90 10.11 9.74
C SER A 492 16.28 10.86 8.56
N LEU A 493 16.43 10.37 7.32
CA LEU A 493 15.96 11.05 6.12
C LEU A 493 14.52 10.67 5.79
N TRP A 494 13.67 11.69 5.70
CA TRP A 494 12.29 11.59 5.25
C TRP A 494 12.16 12.07 3.81
N THR A 495 11.59 11.24 2.98
CA THR A 495 11.28 11.57 1.59
C THR A 495 9.77 11.68 1.41
N LEU A 496 9.33 12.87 1.03
CA LEU A 496 7.95 13.22 0.70
C LEU A 496 7.89 13.56 -0.79
N GLN A 497 6.74 13.33 -1.42
CA GLN A 497 6.54 13.69 -2.82
C GLN A 497 5.10 14.14 -3.07
N ALA A 498 4.91 15.13 -3.96
CA ALA A 498 3.61 15.60 -4.39
C ALA A 498 3.65 16.06 -5.84
N GLY A 499 2.49 16.01 -6.51
CA GLY A 499 2.30 16.48 -7.87
C GLY A 499 0.95 17.19 -8.04
N GLY A 500 0.82 17.93 -9.14
CA GLY A 500 -0.41 18.62 -9.56
C GLY A 500 -0.80 18.23 -10.98
N GLY A 501 -2.10 18.21 -11.28
CA GLY A 501 -2.63 17.92 -12.61
C GLY A 501 -2.52 19.14 -13.52
N ILE A 502 -1.64 19.07 -14.52
CA ILE A 502 -1.41 20.15 -15.48
C ILE A 502 -2.36 20.02 -16.65
N VAL A 503 -3.13 21.06 -16.88
CA VAL A 503 -4.05 21.24 -18.01
C VAL A 503 -3.70 22.52 -18.78
N TYR A 504 -4.41 22.79 -19.88
CA TYR A 504 -4.17 23.92 -20.75
C TYR A 504 -4.10 25.28 -19.99
N ASP A 505 -5.01 25.50 -19.07
CA ASP A 505 -5.12 26.77 -18.30
C ASP A 505 -4.23 26.81 -17.06
N SER A 506 -3.47 25.76 -16.76
CA SER A 506 -2.60 25.72 -15.58
C SER A 506 -1.59 26.88 -15.55
N ASN A 507 -1.41 27.47 -14.36
CA ASN A 507 -0.42 28.49 -14.06
C ASN A 507 0.71 27.90 -13.21
N ALA A 508 1.97 28.06 -13.66
CA ALA A 508 3.11 27.41 -13.02
C ALA A 508 3.32 27.79 -11.55
N ASP A 509 3.03 29.05 -11.18
CA ASP A 509 3.13 29.50 -9.77
C ASP A 509 2.05 28.87 -8.92
N ARG A 510 0.81 28.81 -9.43
CA ARG A 510 -0.31 28.19 -8.71
C ARG A 510 -0.11 26.67 -8.55
N GLU A 511 0.39 26.00 -9.60
CA GLU A 511 0.68 24.56 -9.53
C GLU A 511 1.81 24.24 -8.53
N TRP A 512 2.80 25.12 -8.41
CA TRP A 512 3.82 25.01 -7.37
C TRP A 512 3.20 25.13 -5.97
N GLU A 513 2.35 26.15 -5.74
CA GLU A 513 1.68 26.32 -4.46
C GLU A 513 0.77 25.13 -4.12
N GLU A 514 0.08 24.56 -5.09
CA GLU A 514 -0.72 23.35 -4.89
C GLU A 514 0.12 22.17 -4.39
N THR A 515 1.34 21.99 -4.92
CA THR A 515 2.23 20.95 -4.39
C THR A 515 2.67 21.23 -2.95
N ASN A 516 2.86 22.51 -2.56
CA ASN A 516 3.15 22.89 -1.17
C ASN A 516 1.97 22.56 -0.25
N GLU A 517 0.74 22.87 -0.66
CA GLU A 517 -0.47 22.54 0.07
C GLU A 517 -0.61 21.02 0.27
N LYS A 518 -0.34 20.24 -0.78
CA LYS A 518 -0.39 18.76 -0.72
C LYS A 518 0.66 18.13 0.21
N LEU A 519 1.83 18.76 0.33
CA LEU A 519 2.88 18.35 1.27
C LEU A 519 2.61 18.83 2.70
N GLY A 520 1.71 19.80 2.89
CA GLY A 520 1.51 20.52 4.15
C GLY A 520 1.25 19.62 5.35
N ALA A 521 0.34 18.65 5.24
CA ALA A 521 0.00 17.75 6.33
C ALA A 521 1.17 16.85 6.76
N LEU A 522 1.93 16.31 5.81
CA LEU A 522 3.13 15.52 6.09
C LEU A 522 4.21 16.38 6.73
N ARG A 523 4.46 17.55 6.16
CA ARG A 523 5.46 18.49 6.65
C ARG A 523 5.15 18.93 8.08
N SER A 524 3.90 19.33 8.37
CA SER A 524 3.46 19.72 9.73
C SER A 524 3.53 18.59 10.75
N SER A 525 3.49 17.32 10.29
CA SER A 525 3.67 16.17 11.18
C SER A 525 5.13 15.96 11.60
N LEU A 526 6.07 16.37 10.76
CA LEU A 526 7.51 16.33 11.01
C LEU A 526 8.01 17.54 11.78
N GLU A 527 7.51 18.73 11.47
CA GLU A 527 7.91 19.98 12.09
C GLU A 527 7.35 20.08 13.54
N PRO A 528 8.12 20.66 14.49
CA PRO A 528 7.57 20.97 15.79
C PRO A 528 6.41 21.94 15.66
N PRO A 529 5.38 21.85 16.53
CA PRO A 529 4.28 22.80 16.53
C PRO A 529 4.86 24.21 16.74
N VAL A 530 4.50 25.11 15.85
CA VAL A 530 4.87 26.54 16.01
C VAL A 530 4.19 27.03 17.27
N ASP A 531 4.97 27.42 18.27
CA ASP A 531 4.48 27.98 19.52
C ASP A 531 3.82 29.36 19.20
N LYS A 532 2.50 29.36 19.03
CA LYS A 532 1.74 30.60 18.74
C LYS A 532 1.84 31.64 19.86
N ASN A 533 2.45 31.28 21.00
CA ASN A 533 2.64 32.15 22.15
C ASN A 533 4.00 32.86 22.18
N SER A 534 4.90 32.60 21.23
CA SER A 534 6.22 33.27 21.21
C SER A 534 6.12 34.75 20.77
N ASP A 535 5.10 35.12 20.01
CA ASP A 535 4.91 36.51 19.52
C ASP A 535 4.17 37.42 20.51
N GLU A 536 3.51 36.89 21.54
CA GLU A 536 2.84 37.71 22.57
C GLU A 536 3.73 38.08 23.75
N ARG A 537 4.96 37.54 23.85
CA ARG A 537 5.92 37.87 24.93
C ARG A 537 6.90 38.99 24.57
N ILE A 538 6.80 39.59 23.39
CA ILE A 538 7.64 40.71 22.92
C ILE A 538 6.78 41.96 22.63
N LYS A 539 5.69 42.14 23.36
CA LYS A 539 5.02 43.45 23.39
C LYS A 539 4.79 43.91 24.80
#